data_1ba7a52e14719a527ea3656f32dea4f9
#
_entry.id   1ba7a52e14719a527ea3656f32dea4f9
#
_cell.length_a   1.000
_cell.length_b   1.000
_cell.length_c   1.000
_cell.angle_alpha   90.00
_cell.angle_beta   90.00
_cell.angle_gamma   90.00
#
_symmetry.space_group_name_H-M   'P 1'
#
loop_
_entity.id
_entity.type
_entity.pdbx_description
1 polymer ?
#
loop_
_entity_poly.entity_id
_entity_poly.type
_entity_poly.pdbx_seq_one_letter_code
_entity_poly.pdbx_strand_id
1 'polypeptide(L)'
;MARATSGRRLGGLLALLMSGLLLLGAASGSAVGDERLGPRRHMLALTNSDRTHHHRATLSFAERLAAYAKSHSEAMANQGYIYHSTGAQLREALEGYKWELGGENVGVGASLESLEDAFMASEPHRKNILRRVYDHAAVGIARADDRIWVTVIFYG
;
A
#
# COMPACT_ATOMS: atom_id res chain seq x y z
N MET A 1 65.44 -18.03 62.19
CA MET A 1 65.53 -16.61 62.61
C MET A 1 64.60 -15.83 61.76
N ALA A 2 63.44 -15.43 62.29
CA ALA A 2 63.08 -14.07 62.67
C ALA A 2 62.96 -13.16 61.38
N ARG A 3 61.98 -12.44 61.11
CA ARG A 3 60.79 -11.78 61.73
C ARG A 3 59.83 -11.30 60.66
N ALA A 4 58.61 -11.48 60.84
CA ALA A 4 57.45 -10.61 60.88
C ALA A 4 57.66 -9.11 60.62
N THR A 5 56.75 -8.51 59.87
CA THR A 5 55.84 -7.39 60.18
C THR A 5 55.06 -7.00 58.89
N SER A 6 53.74 -7.08 58.96
CA SER A 6 52.84 -5.95 59.25
C SER A 6 52.63 -4.99 58.08
N GLY A 7 51.56 -5.14 57.43
CA GLY A 7 50.34 -4.28 57.67
C GLY A 7 50.29 -3.09 56.76
N ARG A 8 49.23 -3.01 55.96
CA ARG A 8 48.29 -1.88 56.00
C ARG A 8 47.28 -1.99 54.86
N ARG A 9 46.04 -1.98 55.23
CA ARG A 9 44.86 -1.77 54.37
C ARG A 9 44.89 -0.34 53.85
N LEU A 10 44.38 -0.15 52.63
CA LEU A 10 43.62 0.98 52.14
C LEU A 10 43.16 0.50 50.75
N GLY A 11 41.99 0.33 50.45
CA GLY A 11 40.86 1.25 50.54
C GLY A 11 40.78 2.00 49.21
N GLY A 12 39.91 1.66 48.34
CA GLY A 12 39.66 2.64 47.35
C GLY A 12 39.08 2.14 46.02
N LEU A 13 37.83 2.37 45.92
CA LEU A 13 37.07 2.75 44.74
C LEU A 13 36.92 1.72 43.59
N LEU A 14 35.85 1.03 43.68
CA LEU A 14 35.16 0.39 42.55
C LEU A 14 34.58 1.48 41.63
N ALA A 15 35.26 1.80 40.56
CA ALA A 15 34.68 2.63 39.50
C ALA A 15 33.80 1.74 38.60
N LEU A 16 32.51 1.85 38.83
CA LEU A 16 31.49 1.22 37.97
C LEU A 16 31.41 2.02 36.65
N LEU A 17 32.07 1.53 35.59
CA LEU A 17 31.88 2.02 34.26
C LEU A 17 30.55 1.43 33.74
N MET A 18 29.48 2.23 33.84
CA MET A 18 28.25 2.01 33.14
C MET A 18 28.49 2.24 31.64
N SER A 19 28.79 1.17 30.91
CA SER A 19 28.74 1.18 29.45
C SER A 19 27.27 1.24 29.04
N GLY A 20 26.81 2.45 28.76
CA GLY A 20 25.52 2.68 28.14
C GLY A 20 25.51 2.08 26.74
N LEU A 21 24.92 0.91 26.60
CA LEU A 21 24.56 0.34 25.28
C LEU A 21 23.41 1.14 24.71
N LEU A 22 23.72 2.08 23.84
CA LEU A 22 22.74 2.79 23.03
C LEU A 22 22.18 1.79 22.02
N LEU A 23 21.07 1.14 22.35
CA LEU A 23 20.24 0.42 21.38
C LEU A 23 19.65 1.47 20.41
N LEU A 24 20.29 1.66 19.26
CA LEU A 24 19.63 2.25 18.12
C LEU A 24 18.50 1.29 17.74
N GLY A 25 17.32 1.55 18.26
CA GLY A 25 16.08 0.96 17.77
C GLY A 25 15.88 1.42 16.33
N ALA A 26 16.20 0.57 15.38
CA ALA A 26 15.70 0.73 14.02
C ALA A 26 14.17 0.70 14.13
N ALA A 27 13.57 1.87 14.04
CA ALA A 27 12.14 2.02 13.93
C ALA A 27 11.72 1.38 12.60
N SER A 28 11.35 0.10 12.62
CA SER A 28 10.58 -0.54 11.55
C SER A 28 9.16 0.03 11.61
N GLY A 29 9.04 1.28 11.24
CA GLY A 29 7.75 1.95 11.09
C GLY A 29 7.20 1.67 9.71
N SER A 30 6.49 0.58 9.49
CA SER A 30 5.76 0.40 8.24
C SER A 30 4.62 -0.61 8.23
N ALA A 31 4.25 -1.27 9.33
CA ALA A 31 3.22 -2.29 9.28
C ALA A 31 1.91 -1.96 10.02
N VAL A 32 1.85 -0.90 10.81
CA VAL A 32 0.71 -0.63 11.70
C VAL A 32 -0.40 0.22 11.05
N GLY A 33 -0.13 0.80 9.88
CA GLY A 33 -1.11 1.59 9.13
C GLY A 33 -2.11 0.75 8.33
N ASP A 34 -1.73 -0.45 7.96
CA ASP A 34 -2.39 -1.25 6.93
C ASP A 34 -3.63 -2.01 7.42
N GLU A 35 -3.60 -2.56 8.62
CA GLU A 35 -4.76 -3.28 9.18
C GLU A 35 -5.99 -2.39 9.47
N ARG A 36 -5.82 -1.08 9.57
CA ARG A 36 -6.92 -0.12 9.81
C ARG A 36 -7.65 0.29 8.54
N LEU A 37 -7.00 0.17 7.40
CA LEU A 37 -7.59 0.46 6.11
C LEU A 37 -8.02 -0.85 5.47
N GLY A 38 -9.29 -1.15 5.36
CA GLY A 38 -9.70 -2.33 4.59
C GLY A 38 -9.00 -2.40 3.21
N PRO A 39 -8.84 -3.59 2.61
CA PRO A 39 -7.94 -3.83 1.46
C PRO A 39 -8.19 -2.89 0.26
N ARG A 40 -9.43 -2.44 0.03
CA ARG A 40 -9.74 -1.47 -1.03
C ARG A 40 -9.11 -0.10 -0.79
N ARG A 41 -9.16 0.37 0.45
CA ARG A 41 -8.56 1.66 0.83
C ARG A 41 -7.03 1.55 0.89
N HIS A 42 -6.50 0.38 1.21
CA HIS A 42 -5.08 0.12 1.14
C HIS A 42 -4.56 0.22 -0.30
N MET A 43 -5.22 -0.42 -1.26
CA MET A 43 -4.87 -0.29 -2.68
C MET A 43 -4.91 1.18 -3.14
N LEU A 44 -5.94 1.94 -2.76
CA LEU A 44 -5.98 3.38 -3.06
C LEU A 44 -4.83 4.15 -2.39
N ALA A 45 -4.43 3.77 -1.18
CA ALA A 45 -3.31 4.42 -0.49
C ALA A 45 -1.98 4.19 -1.21
N LEU A 46 -1.73 2.98 -1.73
CA LEU A 46 -0.58 2.67 -2.57
C LEU A 46 -0.58 3.56 -3.83
N THR A 47 -1.68 3.56 -4.58
CA THR A 47 -1.87 4.42 -5.76
C THR A 47 -1.65 5.91 -5.43
N ASN A 48 -2.16 6.39 -4.30
CA ASN A 48 -1.98 7.78 -3.88
C ASN A 48 -0.54 8.09 -3.44
N SER A 49 0.18 7.11 -2.90
CA SER A 49 1.61 7.24 -2.61
C SER A 49 2.40 7.49 -3.91
N ASP A 50 2.16 6.68 -4.95
CA ASP A 50 2.80 6.86 -6.25
C ASP A 50 2.42 8.19 -6.88
N ARG A 51 1.16 8.58 -6.82
CA ARG A 51 0.70 9.88 -7.32
C ARG A 51 1.44 11.04 -6.64
N THR A 52 1.54 11.03 -5.31
CA THR A 52 2.26 12.09 -4.58
C THR A 52 3.76 12.10 -4.88
N HIS A 53 4.38 10.92 -5.01
CA HIS A 53 5.77 10.79 -5.41
C HIS A 53 6.03 11.41 -6.81
N HIS A 54 5.05 11.30 -7.68
CA HIS A 54 5.08 11.88 -9.04
C HIS A 54 4.39 13.26 -9.14
N HIS A 55 4.23 13.99 -8.03
CA HIS A 55 3.64 15.35 -7.97
C HIS A 55 2.24 15.40 -8.59
N ARG A 56 1.38 14.43 -8.28
CA ARG A 56 -0.04 14.41 -8.62
C ARG A 56 -0.88 14.55 -7.35
N ALA A 57 -2.01 15.22 -7.46
CA ALA A 57 -3.00 15.26 -6.40
C ALA A 57 -3.51 13.83 -6.08
N THR A 58 -3.81 13.57 -4.81
CA THR A 58 -4.41 12.30 -4.39
C THR A 58 -5.83 12.16 -4.92
N LEU A 59 -6.25 10.90 -5.10
CA LEU A 59 -7.61 10.54 -5.50
C LEU A 59 -8.49 10.34 -4.26
N SER A 60 -9.73 10.77 -4.34
CA SER A 60 -10.77 10.45 -3.36
C SER A 60 -11.37 9.06 -3.65
N PHE A 61 -11.78 8.35 -2.59
CA PHE A 61 -12.39 7.02 -2.75
C PHE A 61 -13.86 7.12 -3.14
N ALA A 62 -14.24 6.53 -4.27
CA ALA A 62 -15.61 6.51 -4.77
C ALA A 62 -16.37 5.27 -4.27
N GLU A 63 -16.96 5.34 -3.07
CA GLU A 63 -17.57 4.20 -2.37
C GLU A 63 -18.68 3.50 -3.19
N ARG A 64 -19.60 4.25 -3.82
CA ARG A 64 -20.69 3.64 -4.61
C ARG A 64 -20.18 2.91 -5.85
N LEU A 65 -19.16 3.46 -6.53
CA LEU A 65 -18.56 2.86 -7.71
C LEU A 65 -17.75 1.61 -7.37
N ALA A 66 -17.27 1.50 -6.14
CA ALA A 66 -16.51 0.34 -5.68
C ALA A 66 -17.32 -0.97 -5.69
N ALA A 67 -18.65 -0.89 -5.68
CA ALA A 67 -19.50 -2.07 -5.85
C ALA A 67 -19.38 -2.66 -7.26
N TYR A 68 -19.41 -1.81 -8.29
CA TYR A 68 -19.18 -2.22 -9.67
C TYR A 68 -17.77 -2.80 -9.85
N ALA A 69 -16.73 -2.09 -9.37
CA ALA A 69 -15.35 -2.56 -9.45
C ALA A 69 -15.18 -3.94 -8.77
N LYS A 70 -15.86 -4.15 -7.62
CA LYS A 70 -15.86 -5.46 -6.93
C LYS A 70 -16.50 -6.54 -7.78
N SER A 71 -17.68 -6.30 -8.34
CA SER A 71 -18.35 -7.28 -9.21
C SER A 71 -17.51 -7.64 -10.42
N HIS A 72 -16.79 -6.67 -11.01
CA HIS A 72 -15.86 -6.93 -12.10
C HIS A 72 -14.67 -7.80 -11.69
N SER A 73 -14.09 -7.52 -10.52
CA SER A 73 -13.00 -8.37 -9.95
C SER A 73 -13.48 -9.79 -9.66
N GLU A 74 -14.71 -9.95 -9.14
CA GLU A 74 -15.32 -11.27 -8.91
C GLU A 74 -15.58 -12.02 -10.23
N ALA A 75 -16.03 -11.32 -11.26
CA ALA A 75 -16.24 -11.92 -12.58
C ALA A 75 -14.93 -12.40 -13.21
N MET A 76 -13.85 -11.62 -13.12
CA MET A 76 -12.51 -12.03 -13.56
C MET A 76 -12.00 -13.24 -12.78
N ALA A 77 -12.15 -13.23 -11.44
CA ALA A 77 -11.75 -14.34 -10.58
C ALA A 77 -12.49 -15.64 -10.94
N ASN A 78 -13.81 -15.56 -11.15
CA ASN A 78 -14.63 -16.71 -11.53
C ASN A 78 -14.30 -17.27 -12.93
N GLN A 79 -13.85 -16.41 -13.85
CA GLN A 79 -13.47 -16.80 -15.20
C GLN A 79 -12.00 -17.25 -15.30
N GLY A 80 -11.17 -16.92 -14.32
CA GLY A 80 -9.77 -17.29 -14.26
C GLY A 80 -8.84 -16.46 -15.17
N TYR A 81 -9.33 -15.36 -15.77
CA TYR A 81 -8.52 -14.44 -16.60
C TYR A 81 -8.93 -12.98 -16.42
N ILE A 82 -7.96 -12.07 -16.65
CA ILE A 82 -8.21 -10.62 -16.60
C ILE A 82 -8.76 -10.10 -17.93
N TYR A 83 -9.70 -9.16 -17.84
CA TYR A 83 -10.22 -8.41 -18.99
C TYR A 83 -10.73 -7.05 -18.53
N HIS A 84 -10.76 -6.09 -19.45
CA HIS A 84 -11.29 -4.77 -19.18
C HIS A 84 -12.80 -4.69 -19.36
N SER A 85 -13.43 -3.82 -18.58
CA SER A 85 -14.79 -3.35 -18.89
C SER A 85 -14.82 -2.73 -20.29
N THR A 86 -15.87 -2.99 -21.05
CA THR A 86 -16.09 -2.27 -22.30
C THR A 86 -16.32 -0.78 -22.04
N GLY A 87 -16.05 0.07 -23.03
CA GLY A 87 -16.33 1.50 -22.89
C GLY A 87 -17.80 1.82 -22.59
N ALA A 88 -18.74 0.97 -23.01
CA ALA A 88 -20.17 1.11 -22.67
C ALA A 88 -20.41 0.80 -21.19
N GLN A 89 -19.90 -0.30 -20.69
CA GLN A 89 -19.99 -0.70 -19.27
C GLN A 89 -19.36 0.34 -18.34
N LEU A 90 -18.19 0.87 -18.69
CA LEU A 90 -17.53 1.89 -17.87
C LEU A 90 -18.35 3.21 -17.87
N ARG A 91 -18.93 3.61 -19.00
CA ARG A 91 -19.83 4.79 -19.05
C ARG A 91 -21.09 4.58 -18.21
N GLU A 92 -21.70 3.41 -18.28
CA GLU A 92 -22.86 3.05 -17.46
C GLU A 92 -22.52 3.07 -15.96
N ALA A 93 -21.37 2.50 -15.58
CA ALA A 93 -20.90 2.52 -14.19
C ALA A 93 -20.64 3.94 -13.67
N LEU A 94 -20.25 4.87 -14.54
CA LEU A 94 -20.00 6.29 -14.22
C LEU A 94 -21.26 7.17 -14.36
N GLU A 95 -22.41 6.61 -14.69
CA GLU A 95 -23.65 7.37 -14.78
C GLU A 95 -24.02 8.01 -13.42
N GLY A 96 -24.37 9.29 -13.44
CA GLY A 96 -24.66 10.07 -12.24
C GLY A 96 -23.45 10.58 -11.46
N TYR A 97 -22.23 10.35 -11.96
CA TYR A 97 -21.02 11.03 -11.48
C TYR A 97 -20.70 12.23 -12.36
N LYS A 98 -19.99 13.20 -11.82
CA LYS A 98 -19.37 14.26 -12.64
C LYS A 98 -18.03 13.72 -13.12
N TRP A 99 -17.87 13.58 -14.42
CA TRP A 99 -16.62 13.10 -15.03
C TRP A 99 -16.50 13.59 -16.49
N GLU A 100 -15.28 13.82 -16.90
CA GLU A 100 -14.91 14.12 -18.29
C GLU A 100 -14.16 12.94 -18.92
N LEU A 101 -13.42 12.22 -18.10
CA LEU A 101 -12.62 11.07 -18.51
C LEU A 101 -12.70 9.95 -17.47
N GLY A 102 -12.82 8.72 -17.95
CA GLY A 102 -12.74 7.50 -17.15
C GLY A 102 -11.61 6.60 -17.62
N GLY A 103 -11.11 5.77 -16.74
CA GLY A 103 -10.10 4.76 -17.05
C GLY A 103 -10.14 3.60 -16.07
N GLU A 104 -9.52 2.50 -16.45
CA GLU A 104 -9.54 1.28 -15.66
C GLU A 104 -8.15 0.62 -15.66
N ASN A 105 -7.72 0.14 -14.50
CA ASN A 105 -6.63 -0.82 -14.35
C ASN A 105 -7.20 -2.12 -13.79
N VAL A 106 -6.82 -3.24 -14.36
CA VAL A 106 -7.18 -4.58 -13.88
C VAL A 106 -5.93 -5.43 -13.73
N GLY A 107 -5.91 -6.28 -12.72
CA GLY A 107 -4.76 -7.14 -12.47
C GLY A 107 -5.06 -8.31 -11.54
N VAL A 108 -4.16 -9.28 -11.54
CA VAL A 108 -4.18 -10.41 -10.63
C VAL A 108 -2.76 -10.67 -10.10
N GLY A 109 -2.61 -10.82 -8.80
CA GLY A 109 -1.29 -10.97 -8.14
C GLY A 109 -1.37 -11.59 -6.76
N ALA A 110 -0.22 -11.69 -6.11
CA ALA A 110 -0.09 -12.27 -4.78
C ALA A 110 -0.38 -11.27 -3.65
N SER A 111 -0.08 -9.99 -3.86
CA SER A 111 -0.32 -8.91 -2.90
C SER A 111 -0.74 -7.62 -3.61
N LEU A 112 -1.30 -6.67 -2.85
CA LEU A 112 -1.69 -5.36 -3.39
C LEU A 112 -0.46 -4.54 -3.77
N GLU A 113 0.61 -4.65 -3.00
CA GLU A 113 1.89 -3.99 -3.26
C GLU A 113 2.48 -4.46 -4.58
N SER A 114 2.58 -5.78 -4.79
CA SER A 114 3.10 -6.33 -6.04
C SER A 114 2.23 -5.98 -7.25
N LEU A 115 0.93 -5.79 -7.05
CA LEU A 115 0.01 -5.33 -8.10
C LEU A 115 0.22 -3.85 -8.43
N GLU A 116 0.38 -2.98 -7.43
CA GLU A 116 0.69 -1.56 -7.69
C GLU A 116 2.04 -1.40 -8.37
N ASP A 117 3.08 -2.12 -7.91
CA ASP A 117 4.39 -2.15 -8.57
C ASP A 117 4.27 -2.56 -10.05
N ALA A 118 3.49 -3.60 -10.34
CA ALA A 118 3.25 -4.06 -11.70
C ALA A 118 2.48 -3.02 -12.53
N PHE A 119 1.49 -2.34 -11.95
CA PHE A 119 0.78 -1.26 -12.60
C PHE A 119 1.71 -0.08 -12.91
N MET A 120 2.57 0.30 -11.97
CA MET A 120 3.55 1.36 -12.20
C MET A 120 4.65 0.98 -13.19
N ALA A 121 5.03 -0.28 -13.28
CA ALA A 121 5.96 -0.78 -14.29
C ALA A 121 5.37 -0.83 -15.71
N SER A 122 4.05 -0.95 -15.84
CA SER A 122 3.33 -1.01 -17.11
C SER A 122 2.91 0.38 -17.58
N GLU A 123 3.38 0.82 -18.75
CA GLU A 123 3.07 2.17 -19.27
C GLU A 123 1.58 2.48 -19.34
N PRO A 124 0.68 1.62 -19.87
CA PRO A 124 -0.75 1.91 -19.93
C PRO A 124 -1.37 2.11 -18.54
N HIS A 125 -1.03 1.24 -17.58
CA HIS A 125 -1.56 1.31 -16.21
C HIS A 125 -1.00 2.53 -15.46
N ARG A 126 0.30 2.78 -15.54
CA ARG A 126 0.95 3.97 -14.96
C ARG A 126 0.35 5.25 -15.50
N LYS A 127 0.01 5.30 -16.79
CA LYS A 127 -0.62 6.45 -17.41
C LYS A 127 -2.00 6.76 -16.79
N ASN A 128 -2.77 5.75 -16.42
CA ASN A 128 -4.02 5.94 -15.66
C ASN A 128 -3.72 6.44 -14.25
N ILE A 129 -2.81 5.79 -13.50
CA ILE A 129 -2.44 6.21 -12.14
C ILE A 129 -2.01 7.68 -12.09
N LEU A 130 -1.19 8.12 -13.03
CA LEU A 130 -0.59 9.45 -13.01
C LEU A 130 -1.36 10.52 -13.80
N ARG A 131 -2.55 10.20 -14.31
CA ARG A 131 -3.37 11.15 -15.09
C ARG A 131 -3.87 12.30 -14.21
N ARG A 132 -3.66 13.52 -14.66
CA ARG A 132 -3.94 14.75 -13.88
C ARG A 132 -5.42 15.04 -13.71
N VAL A 133 -6.24 14.72 -14.71
CA VAL A 133 -7.68 15.00 -14.70
C VAL A 133 -8.42 14.13 -13.68
N TYR A 134 -7.88 12.98 -13.31
CA TYR A 134 -8.52 12.12 -12.32
C TYR A 134 -8.38 12.69 -10.92
N ASP A 135 -9.49 12.72 -10.20
CA ASP A 135 -9.61 13.16 -8.80
C ASP A 135 -10.30 12.10 -7.91
N HIS A 136 -10.85 11.04 -8.52
CA HIS A 136 -11.50 9.94 -7.82
C HIS A 136 -11.03 8.58 -8.33
N ALA A 137 -11.06 7.59 -7.43
CA ALA A 137 -10.94 6.19 -7.82
C ALA A 137 -11.86 5.29 -6.99
N ALA A 138 -12.34 4.23 -7.65
CA ALA A 138 -13.01 3.11 -7.01
C ALA A 138 -12.13 1.88 -7.10
N VAL A 139 -12.09 1.08 -6.05
CA VAL A 139 -11.33 -0.17 -6.00
C VAL A 139 -12.24 -1.34 -5.71
N GLY A 140 -12.20 -2.34 -6.56
CA GLY A 140 -12.79 -3.66 -6.36
C GLY A 140 -11.72 -4.71 -6.12
N ILE A 141 -11.99 -5.64 -5.21
CA ILE A 141 -11.09 -6.74 -4.88
C ILE A 141 -11.89 -8.03 -4.75
N ALA A 142 -11.41 -9.09 -5.38
CA ALA A 142 -11.82 -10.47 -5.17
C ALA A 142 -10.60 -11.33 -4.83
N ARG A 143 -10.82 -12.46 -4.15
CA ARG A 143 -9.79 -13.44 -3.81
C ARG A 143 -10.24 -14.82 -4.29
N ALA A 144 -9.40 -15.48 -5.06
CA ALA A 144 -9.59 -16.84 -5.52
C ALA A 144 -8.22 -17.49 -5.78
N ASP A 145 -8.07 -18.78 -5.46
CA ASP A 145 -6.87 -19.58 -5.71
C ASP A 145 -5.58 -18.91 -5.21
N ASP A 146 -5.61 -18.45 -3.94
CA ASP A 146 -4.51 -17.71 -3.28
C ASP A 146 -4.04 -16.45 -4.02
N ARG A 147 -4.88 -15.93 -4.92
CA ARG A 147 -4.60 -14.72 -5.72
C ARG A 147 -5.58 -13.61 -5.39
N ILE A 148 -5.11 -12.39 -5.57
CA ILE A 148 -5.90 -11.17 -5.45
C ILE A 148 -6.20 -10.67 -6.86
N TRP A 149 -7.49 -10.47 -7.15
CA TRP A 149 -8.00 -9.88 -8.38
C TRP A 149 -8.44 -8.45 -8.08
N VAL A 150 -7.93 -7.50 -8.84
CA VAL A 150 -8.16 -6.07 -8.59
C VAL A 150 -8.71 -5.38 -9.83
N THR A 151 -9.68 -4.52 -9.61
CA THR A 151 -10.16 -3.52 -10.56
C THR A 151 -10.05 -2.16 -9.92
N VAL A 152 -9.35 -1.23 -10.56
CA VAL A 152 -9.29 0.18 -10.16
C VAL A 152 -9.91 1.01 -11.28
N ILE A 153 -11.01 1.71 -10.96
CA ILE A 153 -11.68 2.63 -11.88
C ILE A 153 -11.34 4.05 -11.47
N PHE A 154 -10.79 4.81 -12.40
CA PHE A 154 -10.43 6.22 -12.23
C PHE A 154 -11.43 7.10 -12.97
N TYR A 155 -11.72 8.29 -12.42
CA TYR A 155 -12.49 9.31 -13.14
C TYR A 155 -12.20 10.72 -12.60
N GLY A 156 -12.52 11.74 -13.41
CA GLY A 156 -12.43 13.16 -13.10
C GLY A 156 -12.82 14.00 -14.29
#